data_842b7b69c611addf7163763308d2bf99
#
_entry.id   842b7b69c611addf7163763308d2bf99
#
_cell.length_a   1.000
_cell.length_b   1.000
_cell.length_c   1.000
_cell.angle_alpha   90.00
_cell.angle_beta   90.00
_cell.angle_gamma   90.00
#
_symmetry.space_group_name_H-M   'P 1'
#
loop_
_entity.id
_entity.type
_entity.pdbx_description
1 polymer ?
#
loop_
_entity_poly.entity_id
_entity_poly.type
_entity_poly.pdbx_seq_one_letter_code
_entity_poly.pdbx_strand_id
1 'polypeptide(L)'
;MTMRSYHGTMVVAAVAALTAFPLFTGLALAENKHVSETLEHAKEAVSHGKQGHADALAKHDAEALKHARMAQKDMKNPHLDEGAKHLEEAVAHGKQGHADVATEHAEQAVTHLNEVK
;
A
#
# COMPACT_ATOMS: atom_id res chain seq x y z
N MET A 1 46.09 -38.98 33.47
CA MET A 1 44.80 -38.22 33.36
C MET A 1 44.68 -37.72 31.95
N THR A 2 43.97 -38.43 31.16
CA THR A 2 43.71 -38.05 29.79
C THR A 2 42.43 -37.21 29.75
N MET A 3 42.59 -35.91 29.56
CA MET A 3 41.47 -35.08 29.20
C MET A 3 40.98 -35.43 27.81
N ARG A 4 39.86 -36.14 27.72
CA ARG A 4 39.17 -36.30 26.47
C ARG A 4 38.48 -34.99 26.11
N SER A 5 39.07 -34.25 25.24
CA SER A 5 38.43 -33.16 24.57
C SER A 5 37.36 -33.72 23.65
N TYR A 6 36.11 -33.64 24.08
CA TYR A 6 34.99 -33.86 23.20
C TYR A 6 34.86 -32.69 22.28
N HIS A 7 35.47 -32.80 21.12
CA HIS A 7 35.12 -31.95 20.02
C HIS A 7 33.79 -32.48 19.49
N GLY A 8 32.70 -31.98 20.08
CA GLY A 8 31.39 -32.15 19.49
C GLY A 8 31.42 -31.46 18.15
N THR A 9 31.63 -32.20 17.10
CA THR A 9 31.29 -31.74 15.77
C THR A 9 29.81 -31.46 15.77
N MET A 10 29.44 -30.20 15.97
CA MET A 10 28.13 -29.75 15.61
C MET A 10 27.99 -29.92 14.10
N VAL A 11 27.40 -31.02 13.72
CA VAL A 11 26.84 -31.13 12.39
C VAL A 11 25.66 -30.16 12.37
N VAL A 12 25.94 -28.96 11.97
CA VAL A 12 24.88 -28.06 11.54
C VAL A 12 24.33 -28.70 10.28
N ALA A 13 23.31 -29.52 10.45
CA ALA A 13 22.48 -29.89 9.34
C ALA A 13 21.83 -28.58 8.84
N ALA A 14 22.45 -27.98 7.84
CA ALA A 14 21.78 -26.96 7.06
C ALA A 14 20.61 -27.69 6.40
N VAL A 15 19.46 -27.61 7.04
CA VAL A 15 18.21 -27.91 6.39
C VAL A 15 18.05 -26.76 5.40
N ALA A 16 18.57 -26.93 4.21
CA ALA A 16 18.14 -26.17 3.07
C ALA A 16 16.66 -26.52 2.91
N ALA A 17 15.81 -25.76 3.57
CA ALA A 17 14.42 -25.72 3.19
C ALA A 17 14.40 -25.14 1.79
N LEU A 18 14.50 -26.01 0.80
CA LEU A 18 13.99 -25.71 -0.52
C LEU A 18 12.49 -25.52 -0.32
N THR A 19 12.11 -24.30 0.06
CA THR A 19 10.77 -23.85 -0.22
C THR A 19 10.70 -23.82 -1.74
N ALA A 20 10.23 -24.91 -2.31
CA ALA A 20 9.71 -24.90 -3.64
C ALA A 20 8.56 -23.87 -3.57
N PHE A 21 8.87 -22.63 -3.90
CA PHE A 21 7.86 -21.70 -4.32
C PHE A 21 7.14 -22.41 -5.46
N PRO A 22 5.84 -22.71 -5.33
CA PRO A 22 5.10 -23.10 -6.50
C PRO A 22 5.27 -21.90 -7.44
N LEU A 23 5.95 -22.12 -8.54
CA LEU A 23 5.81 -21.25 -9.70
C LEU A 23 4.32 -21.31 -10.03
N PHE A 24 3.60 -20.38 -9.45
CA PHE A 24 2.26 -20.07 -9.90
C PHE A 24 2.44 -19.41 -11.25
N THR A 25 2.53 -20.23 -12.29
CA THR A 25 2.32 -19.80 -13.66
C THR A 25 0.82 -19.58 -13.89
N GLY A 26 0.13 -19.05 -12.88
CA GLY A 26 -1.12 -18.38 -13.07
C GLY A 26 -0.78 -17.03 -13.64
N LEU A 27 -1.49 -16.59 -14.66
CA LEU A 27 -1.56 -15.21 -15.09
C LEU A 27 -1.81 -14.33 -13.85
N ALA A 28 -0.75 -14.01 -13.09
CA ALA A 28 -0.76 -12.87 -12.24
C ALA A 28 -0.94 -11.70 -13.20
N LEU A 29 -2.17 -11.18 -13.30
CA LEU A 29 -2.40 -9.88 -13.89
C LEU A 29 -1.42 -8.97 -13.16
N ALA A 30 -0.43 -8.45 -13.90
CA ALA A 30 0.54 -7.55 -13.33
C ALA A 30 -0.25 -6.45 -12.65
N GLU A 31 -0.13 -6.36 -11.33
CA GLU A 31 -0.76 -5.31 -10.57
C GLU A 31 -0.34 -3.97 -11.17
N ASN A 32 -1.30 -3.12 -11.47
CA ASN A 32 -0.98 -1.82 -12.04
C ASN A 32 -0.19 -1.03 -11.01
N LYS A 33 1.06 -0.74 -11.31
CA LYS A 33 1.97 -0.03 -10.41
C LYS A 33 1.36 1.27 -9.88
N HIS A 34 0.66 2.00 -10.74
CA HIS A 34 0.04 3.25 -10.33
C HIS A 34 -1.11 3.05 -9.34
N VAL A 35 -1.83 1.93 -9.40
CA VAL A 35 -2.85 1.59 -8.40
C VAL A 35 -2.19 1.31 -7.05
N SER A 36 -1.10 0.55 -7.03
CA SER A 36 -0.35 0.28 -5.79
C SER A 36 0.19 1.55 -5.17
N GLU A 37 0.80 2.43 -5.95
CA GLU A 37 1.33 3.72 -5.50
C GLU A 37 0.20 4.64 -4.99
N THR A 38 -0.95 4.66 -5.67
CA THR A 38 -2.13 5.39 -5.21
C THR A 38 -2.57 4.91 -3.83
N LEU A 39 -2.67 3.61 -3.66
CA LEU A 39 -3.10 3.01 -2.40
C LEU A 39 -2.12 3.28 -1.25
N GLU A 40 -0.83 3.23 -1.52
CA GLU A 40 0.21 3.54 -0.55
C GLU A 40 0.10 4.98 -0.05
N HIS A 41 0.07 5.96 -0.95
CA HIS A 41 -0.09 7.37 -0.58
C HIS A 41 -1.43 7.65 0.12
N ALA A 42 -2.52 7.04 -0.31
CA ALA A 42 -3.81 7.19 0.36
C ALA A 42 -3.79 6.67 1.80
N LYS A 43 -3.12 5.55 2.06
CA LYS A 43 -2.93 5.02 3.43
C LYS A 43 -2.08 5.94 4.30
N GLU A 44 -1.02 6.52 3.75
CA GLU A 44 -0.20 7.51 4.45
C GLU A 44 -1.03 8.75 4.79
N ALA A 45 -1.86 9.22 3.85
CA ALA A 45 -2.78 10.33 4.09
C ALA A 45 -3.73 10.04 5.25
N VAL A 46 -4.33 8.85 5.29
CA VAL A 46 -5.20 8.43 6.42
C VAL A 46 -4.44 8.47 7.75
N SER A 47 -3.20 7.99 7.78
CA SER A 47 -2.37 8.02 8.98
C SER A 47 -2.14 9.43 9.49
N HIS A 48 -1.80 10.37 8.59
CA HIS A 48 -1.65 11.78 8.95
C HIS A 48 -2.97 12.42 9.38
N GLY A 49 -4.06 12.09 8.70
CA GLY A 49 -5.39 12.60 9.03
C GLY A 49 -5.83 12.21 10.44
N LYS A 50 -5.60 10.97 10.84
CA LYS A 50 -5.88 10.48 12.21
C LYS A 50 -5.06 11.18 13.28
N GLN A 51 -3.94 11.76 12.93
CA GLN A 51 -3.12 12.58 13.82
C GLN A 51 -3.50 14.06 13.79
N GLY A 52 -4.51 14.43 13.01
CA GLY A 52 -4.94 15.83 12.85
C GLY A 52 -4.07 16.66 11.90
N HIS A 53 -3.17 16.04 11.14
CA HIS A 53 -2.25 16.70 10.23
C HIS A 53 -2.88 16.90 8.84
N ALA A 54 -3.80 17.85 8.72
CA ALA A 54 -4.57 18.11 7.49
C ALA A 54 -3.68 18.43 6.28
N ASP A 55 -2.62 19.22 6.47
CA ASP A 55 -1.70 19.59 5.38
C ASP A 55 -0.91 18.39 4.84
N ALA A 56 -0.44 17.52 5.73
CA ALA A 56 0.27 16.31 5.34
C ALA A 56 -0.67 15.33 4.63
N LEU A 57 -1.90 15.16 5.14
CA LEU A 57 -2.94 14.40 4.47
C LEU A 57 -3.16 14.91 3.06
N ALA A 58 -3.37 16.21 2.88
CA ALA A 58 -3.64 16.80 1.57
C ALA A 58 -2.48 16.58 0.59
N LYS A 59 -1.24 16.62 1.05
CA LYS A 59 -0.06 16.35 0.22
C LYS A 59 -0.02 14.91 -0.25
N HIS A 60 -0.21 13.95 0.65
CA HIS A 60 -0.21 12.52 0.31
C HIS A 60 -1.38 12.17 -0.61
N ASP A 61 -2.58 12.67 -0.36
CA ASP A 61 -3.73 12.44 -1.24
C ASP A 61 -3.56 13.10 -2.61
N ALA A 62 -2.88 14.24 -2.70
CA ALA A 62 -2.54 14.84 -3.99
C ALA A 62 -1.57 13.98 -4.81
N GLU A 63 -0.59 13.36 -4.18
CA GLU A 63 0.29 12.39 -4.84
C GLU A 63 -0.48 11.12 -5.23
N ALA A 64 -1.32 10.60 -4.34
CA ALA A 64 -2.21 9.49 -4.65
C ALA A 64 -3.07 9.79 -5.89
N LEU A 65 -3.66 10.97 -5.95
CA LEU A 65 -4.49 11.38 -7.08
C LEU A 65 -3.74 11.45 -8.40
N LYS A 66 -2.47 11.87 -8.41
CA LYS A 66 -1.63 11.84 -9.61
C LYS A 66 -1.47 10.41 -10.13
N HIS A 67 -1.15 9.47 -9.25
CA HIS A 67 -1.04 8.07 -9.62
C HIS A 67 -2.38 7.46 -10.04
N ALA A 68 -3.48 7.81 -9.37
CA ALA A 68 -4.82 7.37 -9.77
C ALA A 68 -5.15 7.82 -11.21
N ARG A 69 -4.82 9.05 -11.56
CA ARG A 69 -5.04 9.58 -12.93
C ARG A 69 -4.18 8.87 -13.98
N MET A 70 -2.96 8.45 -13.62
CA MET A 70 -2.13 7.62 -14.51
C MET A 70 -2.76 6.25 -14.70
N ALA A 71 -3.21 5.61 -13.62
CA ALA A 71 -3.90 4.34 -13.69
C ALA A 71 -5.18 4.42 -14.55
N GLN A 72 -5.95 5.50 -14.45
CA GLN A 72 -7.16 5.71 -15.26
C GLN A 72 -6.88 5.81 -16.77
N LYS A 73 -5.66 6.15 -17.18
CA LYS A 73 -5.26 6.11 -18.58
C LYS A 73 -5.02 4.69 -19.07
N ASP A 74 -4.58 3.82 -18.18
CA ASP A 74 -4.22 2.44 -18.51
C ASP A 74 -5.39 1.49 -18.39
N MET A 75 -6.36 1.79 -17.53
CA MET A 75 -7.47 0.89 -17.24
C MET A 75 -8.77 1.63 -16.93
N LYS A 76 -9.89 1.02 -17.33
CA LYS A 76 -11.23 1.45 -16.96
C LYS A 76 -11.71 0.62 -15.79
N ASN A 77 -11.88 1.25 -14.63
CA ASN A 77 -12.34 0.55 -13.44
C ASN A 77 -13.19 1.51 -12.59
N PRO A 78 -14.48 1.17 -12.30
CA PRO A 78 -15.36 2.04 -11.52
C PRO A 78 -14.85 2.33 -10.11
N HIS A 79 -14.19 1.36 -9.46
CA HIS A 79 -13.61 1.57 -8.13
C HIS A 79 -12.44 2.53 -8.17
N LEU A 80 -11.64 2.51 -9.23
CA LEU A 80 -10.57 3.48 -9.42
C LEU A 80 -11.15 4.89 -9.60
N ASP A 81 -12.23 5.02 -10.36
CA ASP A 81 -12.90 6.31 -10.56
C ASP A 81 -13.50 6.87 -9.26
N GLU A 82 -14.17 6.03 -8.47
CA GLU A 82 -14.70 6.43 -7.17
C GLU A 82 -13.58 6.74 -6.17
N GLY A 83 -12.52 5.93 -6.14
CA GLY A 83 -11.34 6.21 -5.33
C GLY A 83 -10.73 7.58 -5.67
N ALA A 84 -10.58 7.91 -6.94
CA ALA A 84 -10.05 9.20 -7.39
C ALA A 84 -10.93 10.37 -6.93
N LYS A 85 -12.26 10.26 -7.00
CA LYS A 85 -13.18 11.29 -6.51
C LYS A 85 -13.00 11.54 -5.00
N HIS A 86 -12.94 10.47 -4.21
CA HIS A 86 -12.72 10.61 -2.78
C HIS A 86 -11.34 11.22 -2.46
N LEU A 87 -10.30 10.94 -3.24
CA LEU A 87 -9.01 11.61 -3.09
C LEU A 87 -9.12 13.12 -3.40
N GLU A 88 -9.87 13.52 -4.42
CA GLU A 88 -10.10 14.94 -4.72
C GLU A 88 -10.78 15.66 -3.55
N GLU A 89 -11.79 15.05 -2.94
CA GLU A 89 -12.49 15.60 -1.79
C GLU A 89 -11.60 15.64 -0.55
N ALA A 90 -10.81 14.61 -0.31
CA ALA A 90 -9.84 14.58 0.77
C ALA A 90 -8.81 15.71 0.64
N VAL A 91 -8.28 15.94 -0.56
CA VAL A 91 -7.37 17.06 -0.83
C VAL A 91 -8.04 18.40 -0.55
N ALA A 92 -9.27 18.59 -1.03
CA ALA A 92 -10.01 19.86 -0.86
C ALA A 92 -10.25 20.16 0.64
N HIS A 93 -10.74 19.18 1.39
CA HIS A 93 -10.98 19.34 2.83
C HIS A 93 -9.68 19.46 3.62
N GLY A 94 -8.63 18.73 3.26
CA GLY A 94 -7.32 18.83 3.88
C GLY A 94 -6.71 20.23 3.73
N LYS A 95 -6.81 20.82 2.55
CA LYS A 95 -6.36 22.20 2.30
C LYS A 95 -7.13 23.24 3.10
N GLN A 96 -8.38 22.96 3.47
CA GLN A 96 -9.20 23.81 4.32
C GLN A 96 -8.94 23.59 5.82
N GLY A 97 -8.06 22.67 6.18
CA GLY A 97 -7.77 22.31 7.57
C GLY A 97 -8.82 21.41 8.22
N HIS A 98 -9.74 20.84 7.44
CA HIS A 98 -10.79 19.93 7.91
C HIS A 98 -10.26 18.49 7.96
N ALA A 99 -9.35 18.19 8.92
CA ALA A 99 -8.67 16.90 9.00
C ALA A 99 -9.64 15.72 9.13
N ASP A 100 -10.69 15.84 9.93
CA ASP A 100 -11.66 14.75 10.16
C ASP A 100 -12.40 14.38 8.87
N VAL A 101 -12.97 15.35 8.18
CA VAL A 101 -13.69 15.11 6.92
C VAL A 101 -12.74 14.61 5.83
N ALA A 102 -11.55 15.19 5.74
CA ALA A 102 -10.54 14.75 4.80
C ALA A 102 -10.12 13.30 5.05
N THR A 103 -9.98 12.90 6.32
CA THR A 103 -9.65 11.52 6.70
C THR A 103 -10.76 10.54 6.28
N GLU A 104 -12.02 10.88 6.49
CA GLU A 104 -13.15 10.06 6.05
C GLU A 104 -13.12 9.81 4.53
N HIS A 105 -12.88 10.84 3.74
CA HIS A 105 -12.75 10.70 2.29
C HIS A 105 -11.52 9.87 1.91
N ALA A 106 -10.39 10.06 2.56
CA ALA A 106 -9.20 9.26 2.33
C ALA A 106 -9.43 7.77 2.66
N GLU A 107 -10.15 7.45 3.73
CA GLU A 107 -10.54 6.07 4.08
C GLU A 107 -11.48 5.46 3.03
N GLN A 108 -12.43 6.22 2.53
CA GLN A 108 -13.32 5.77 1.44
C GLN A 108 -12.52 5.52 0.16
N ALA A 109 -11.57 6.39 -0.15
CA ALA A 109 -10.65 6.17 -1.27
C ALA A 109 -9.88 4.85 -1.13
N VAL A 110 -9.30 4.58 0.04
CA VAL A 110 -8.59 3.32 0.34
C VAL A 110 -9.53 2.12 0.14
N THR A 111 -10.78 2.22 0.59
CA THR A 111 -11.77 1.15 0.43
C THR A 111 -12.00 0.83 -1.05
N HIS A 112 -12.26 1.84 -1.88
CA HIS A 112 -12.45 1.63 -3.32
C HIS A 112 -11.19 1.14 -4.03
N LEU A 113 -10.04 1.71 -3.69
CA LEU A 113 -8.77 1.33 -4.30
C LEU A 113 -8.38 -0.14 -4.02
N ASN A 114 -8.74 -0.68 -2.85
CA ASN A 114 -8.55 -2.09 -2.54
C ASN A 114 -9.42 -3.03 -3.40
N GLU A 115 -10.48 -2.53 -4.01
CA GLU A 115 -11.38 -3.28 -4.91
C GLU A 115 -10.95 -3.21 -6.38
N VAL A 116 -9.91 -2.45 -6.69
CA VAL A 116 -9.36 -2.37 -8.06
C VAL A 116 -8.63 -3.66 -8.38
N LYS A 117 -9.08 -4.35 -9.44
CA LYS A 117 -8.50 -5.61 -9.90
C LYS A 117 -8.23 -5.55 -11.40
#